data_c78f93f7395f2185c7a930f73d96c346
#
_entry.id   c78f93f7395f2185c7a930f73d96c346
#
_cell.length_a   1.000
_cell.length_b   1.000
_cell.length_c   1.000
_cell.angle_alpha   90.00
_cell.angle_beta   90.00
_cell.angle_gamma   90.00
#
_symmetry.space_group_name_H-M   'P 1'
#
loop_
_entity.id
_entity.type
_entity.pdbx_description
1 polymer ?
#
loop_
_entity_poly.entity_id
_entity_poly.type
_entity_poly.pdbx_seq_one_letter_code
_entity_poly.pdbx_strand_id
1 'polypeptide(L)' 'MSEKEMLKTSVEEFSRLQDYMLECDKDSGVYKKMKRRYIELKVILTASGINITELDMIKE' A
#
# COMPACT_ATOMS: atom_id res chain seq x y z
N MET A 1 -9.72 17.64 6.22
CA MET A 1 -9.16 17.01 5.01
C MET A 1 -10.30 16.49 4.14
N SER A 2 -10.28 16.77 2.86
CA SER A 2 -11.32 16.27 1.95
C SER A 2 -11.10 14.78 1.67
N GLU A 3 -12.16 14.11 1.26
CA GLU A 3 -12.07 12.70 0.88
C GLU A 3 -11.05 12.49 -0.25
N LYS A 4 -11.01 13.40 -1.21
CA LYS A 4 -10.06 13.36 -2.31
C LYS A 4 -8.62 13.43 -1.84
N GLU A 5 -8.33 14.31 -0.89
CA GLU A 5 -6.99 14.46 -0.34
C GLU A 5 -6.57 13.21 0.44
N MET A 6 -7.50 12.64 1.19
CA MET A 6 -7.26 11.42 1.94
C MET A 6 -6.94 10.26 1.00
N LEU A 7 -7.68 10.11 -0.09
CA LEU A 7 -7.43 9.06 -1.08
C LEU A 7 -6.10 9.26 -1.77
N LYS A 8 -5.75 10.50 -2.13
CA LYS A 8 -4.46 10.80 -2.73
C LYS A 8 -3.31 10.42 -1.80
N THR A 9 -3.41 10.79 -0.52
CA THR A 9 -2.41 10.46 0.49
C THR A 9 -2.26 8.95 0.64
N SER A 10 -3.38 8.22 0.64
CA SER A 10 -3.36 6.76 0.75
C SER A 10 -2.70 6.11 -0.45
N VAL A 11 -2.94 6.60 -1.65
CA VAL A 11 -2.29 6.10 -2.87
C VAL A 11 -0.78 6.34 -2.79
N GLU A 12 -0.37 7.53 -2.38
CA GLU A 12 1.05 7.87 -2.23
C GLU A 12 1.73 7.00 -1.18
N GLU A 13 1.06 6.78 -0.06
CA GLU A 13 1.59 5.92 1.00
C GLU A 13 1.73 4.48 0.51
N PHE A 14 0.74 3.99 -0.21
CA PHE A 14 0.75 2.64 -0.77
C PHE A 14 1.92 2.43 -1.72
N SER A 15 2.16 3.39 -2.60
CA SER A 15 3.27 3.35 -3.55
C SER A 15 4.62 3.37 -2.83
N ARG A 16 4.79 4.30 -1.91
CA ARG A 16 6.04 4.45 -1.14
C ARG A 16 6.34 3.22 -0.30
N LEU A 17 5.31 2.67 0.32
CA LEU A 17 5.44 1.48 1.16
C LEU A 17 5.96 0.29 0.35
N GLN A 18 5.42 0.11 -0.85
CA GLN A 18 5.87 -0.97 -1.73
C GLN A 18 7.32 -0.80 -2.16
N ASP A 19 7.75 0.44 -2.41
CA ASP A 19 9.15 0.71 -2.74
C ASP A 19 10.06 0.23 -1.61
N TYR A 20 9.71 0.52 -0.37
CA TYR A 20 10.47 0.05 0.80
C TYR A 20 10.45 -1.46 0.91
N MET A 21 9.29 -2.08 0.70
CA MET A 21 9.15 -3.54 0.77
C MET A 21 10.03 -4.25 -0.26
N LEU A 22 10.13 -3.68 -1.46
CA LEU A 22 10.96 -4.25 -2.52
C LEU A 22 12.46 -4.20 -2.18
N GLU A 23 12.86 -3.29 -1.32
CA GLU A 23 14.25 -3.17 -0.88
C GLU A 23 14.56 -4.03 0.35
N CYS A 24 13.54 -4.56 1.01
CA CYS A 24 13.69 -5.36 2.21
C CYS A 24 13.73 -6.84 1.90
N ASP A 25 14.39 -7.59 2.79
CA ASP A 25 14.34 -9.05 2.78
C ASP A 25 12.93 -9.50 3.16
N LYS A 26 12.32 -10.34 2.36
CA LYS A 26 10.96 -10.85 2.59
C LYS A 26 10.81 -11.62 3.89
N ASP A 27 11.89 -12.15 4.43
CA ASP A 27 11.87 -12.89 5.68
C ASP A 27 12.09 -12.00 6.91
N SER A 28 12.36 -10.71 6.70
CA SER A 28 12.60 -9.79 7.81
C SER A 28 11.32 -9.44 8.55
N GLY A 29 11.45 -9.13 9.84
CA GLY A 29 10.32 -8.63 10.63
C GLY A 29 9.81 -7.29 10.15
N VAL A 30 10.69 -6.46 9.61
CA VAL A 30 10.33 -5.15 9.05
C VAL A 30 9.42 -5.35 7.84
N TYR A 31 9.76 -6.28 6.94
CA TYR A 31 8.94 -6.59 5.78
C TYR A 31 7.53 -7.04 6.21
N LYS A 32 7.45 -7.91 7.19
CA LYS A 32 6.16 -8.42 7.69
C LYS A 32 5.28 -7.31 8.25
N LYS A 33 5.87 -6.36 8.95
CA LYS A 33 5.14 -5.19 9.47
C LYS A 33 4.65 -4.29 8.34
N MET A 34 5.50 -4.05 7.36
CA MET A 34 5.13 -3.24 6.20
C MET A 34 4.05 -3.93 5.36
N LYS A 35 4.12 -5.24 5.21
CA LYS A 35 3.11 -6.01 4.49
C LYS A 35 1.73 -5.88 5.15
N ARG A 36 1.68 -5.85 6.46
CA ARG A 36 0.43 -5.64 7.18
C ARG A 36 -0.22 -4.30 6.79
N ARG A 37 0.57 -3.24 6.78
CA ARG A 37 0.08 -1.93 6.37
C ARG A 37 -0.30 -1.91 4.88
N TYR A 38 0.47 -2.59 4.06
CA TYR A 38 0.20 -2.76 2.64
C TYR A 38 -1.20 -3.38 2.42
N ILE A 39 -1.53 -4.43 3.15
CA ILE A 39 -2.84 -5.08 3.05
C ILE A 39 -3.96 -4.15 3.51
N GLU A 40 -3.75 -3.41 4.61
CA GLU A 40 -4.72 -2.43 5.10
C GLU A 40 -5.02 -1.37 4.04
N LEU A 41 -3.99 -0.83 3.41
CA LEU A 41 -4.14 0.16 2.35
C LEU A 41 -4.84 -0.42 1.12
N LYS A 42 -4.54 -1.66 0.78
CA LYS A 42 -5.23 -2.38 -0.31
C LYS A 42 -6.74 -2.41 -0.07
N VAL A 43 -7.14 -2.78 1.13
CA VAL A 43 -8.56 -2.85 1.50
C VAL A 43 -9.20 -1.47 1.44
N ILE A 44 -8.55 -0.46 1.98
CA ILE A 44 -9.07 0.92 1.99
C ILE A 44 -9.27 1.43 0.56
N LEU A 45 -8.26 1.28 -0.29
CA LEU A 45 -8.31 1.77 -1.66
C LEU A 45 -9.33 1.02 -2.49
N THR A 46 -9.42 -0.29 -2.33
CA THR A 46 -10.42 -1.10 -3.03
C THR A 46 -11.83 -0.71 -2.61
N ALA A 47 -12.05 -0.53 -1.31
CA ALA A 47 -13.36 -0.11 -0.79
C ALA A 47 -13.76 1.28 -1.28
N SER A 48 -12.78 2.13 -1.59
CA SER A 48 -13.02 3.46 -2.13
C SER A 48 -13.26 3.46 -3.64
N GLY A 49 -13.24 2.31 -4.29
CA GLY A 49 -13.48 2.18 -5.72
C GLY A 49 -12.26 2.40 -6.59
N ILE A 50 -11.08 2.47 -6.00
CA ILE A 50 -9.83 2.64 -6.75
C ILE A 50 -9.36 1.27 -7.24
N ASN A 51 -9.09 1.19 -8.55
CA ASN A 51 -8.51 -0.03 -9.12
C ASN A 51 -7.01 -0.03 -8.82
N ILE A 52 -6.60 -0.91 -7.92
CA ILE A 52 -5.21 -1.00 -7.48
C ILE A 52 -4.34 -1.92 -8.33
N THR A 53 -4.92 -2.57 -9.33
CA THR A 53 -4.20 -3.56 -10.13
C THR A 53 -2.90 -3.01 -10.70
N GLU A 54 -2.92 -1.78 -11.21
CA GLU A 54 -1.74 -1.14 -11.77
C GLU A 54 -0.79 -0.58 -10.70
N LEU A 55 -1.33 -0.32 -9.51
CA LEU A 55 -0.55 0.24 -8.41
C LEU A 55 0.14 -0.84 -7.58
N ASP A 56 -0.39 -2.06 -7.62
CA ASP A 56 0.08 -3.17 -6.80
C ASP A 56 1.30 -3.84 -7.42
N MET A 57 2.47 -3.51 -6.92
CA MET A 57 3.73 -4.09 -7.39
C MET A 57 4.09 -5.39 -6.67
N ILE A 58 3.66 -5.53 -5.42
CA ILE A 58 3.94 -6.71 -4.59
C ILE A 58 3.07 -7.90 -5.00
N LYS A 59 1.82 -7.63 -5.31
CA LYS A 59 0.83 -8.63 -5.79
C LYS A 59 0.60 -9.79 -4.83
N GLU A 60 0.42 -9.48 -3.56
CA GLU A 60 0.13 -10.50 -2.54
C GLU A 60 -1.23 -10.35 -1.88
#